data_66173b26137b9311f94eed3d0c12bd70
#
_entry.id   66173b26137b9311f94eed3d0c12bd70
#
_cell.length_a   1.000
_cell.length_b   1.000
_cell.length_c   1.000
_cell.angle_alpha   90.00
_cell.angle_beta   90.00
_cell.angle_gamma   90.00
#
_symmetry.space_group_name_H-M   'P 1'
#
loop_
_entity.id
_entity.type
_entity.pdbx_description
1 polymer ?
#
loop_
_entity_poly.entity_id
_entity_poly.type
_entity_poly.pdbx_seq_one_letter_code
_entity_poly.pdbx_strand_id
1 'polypeptide(L)'
;MLLNDTTKELFEDKLLLLIHHHADVDAVASAIALQTIFEEAVICAPDKVSSHGQKIAEFNDIEIVMEAPKEWEGTVIALDSPNPEHCSPVPKTEQMIVIDHHTKIEGWPEGTEII
;
A
#
# COMPACT_ATOMS: atom_id res chain seq x y z
N MET A 1 1.64 -6.16 -16.19
CA MET A 1 2.80 -6.57 -15.38
C MET A 1 2.86 -8.08 -15.31
N LEU A 2 4.00 -8.64 -15.69
CA LEU A 2 4.21 -10.08 -15.56
C LEU A 2 4.79 -10.36 -14.18
N LEU A 3 4.08 -11.12 -13.37
CA LEU A 3 4.55 -11.51 -12.04
C LEU A 3 5.28 -12.84 -12.16
N ASN A 4 6.48 -12.93 -11.61
CA ASN A 4 7.18 -14.22 -11.50
C ASN A 4 6.57 -15.03 -10.36
N ASP A 5 6.95 -16.30 -10.24
CA ASP A 5 6.37 -17.19 -9.22
C ASP A 5 6.60 -16.69 -7.80
N THR A 6 7.76 -16.13 -7.52
CA THR A 6 8.08 -15.57 -6.20
C THR A 6 7.16 -14.41 -5.87
N THR A 7 6.94 -13.50 -6.82
CA THR A 7 6.06 -12.36 -6.62
C THR A 7 4.61 -12.81 -6.42
N LYS A 8 4.16 -13.83 -7.16
CA LYS A 8 2.82 -14.39 -6.98
C LYS A 8 2.64 -15.00 -5.58
N GLU A 9 3.64 -15.69 -5.07
CA GLU A 9 3.59 -16.25 -3.72
C GLU A 9 3.44 -15.15 -2.67
N LEU A 10 4.14 -14.02 -2.83
CA LEU A 10 3.99 -12.87 -1.94
C LEU A 10 2.57 -12.31 -1.96
N PHE A 11 1.92 -12.31 -3.11
CA PHE A 11 0.57 -11.78 -3.27
C PHE A 11 -0.54 -12.76 -2.87
N GLU A 12 -0.23 -14.01 -2.56
CA GLU A 12 -1.21 -14.97 -2.05
C GLU A 12 -1.52 -14.77 -0.57
N ASP A 13 -0.64 -14.10 0.18
CA ASP A 13 -0.87 -13.76 1.58
C ASP A 13 -1.87 -12.61 1.72
N LYS A 14 -2.34 -12.39 2.96
CA LYS A 14 -3.15 -11.21 3.25
C LYS A 14 -2.38 -9.95 2.94
N LEU A 15 -2.98 -9.08 2.12
CA LEU A 15 -2.34 -7.85 1.67
C LEU A 15 -2.90 -6.63 2.37
N LEU A 16 -2.02 -5.78 2.89
CA LEU A 16 -2.33 -4.43 3.30
C LEU A 16 -1.65 -3.50 2.31
N LEU A 17 -2.46 -2.73 1.59
CA LEU A 17 -1.96 -1.73 0.64
C LEU A 17 -1.85 -0.40 1.39
N LEU A 18 -0.63 0.01 1.68
CA LEU A 18 -0.35 1.20 2.48
C LEU A 18 -0.01 2.37 1.56
N ILE A 19 -0.79 3.44 1.66
CA ILE A 19 -0.58 4.65 0.87
C ILE A 19 -0.24 5.83 1.78
N HIS A 20 0.28 6.92 1.22
CA HIS A 20 0.84 8.00 2.04
C HIS A 20 -0.21 8.83 2.78
N HIS A 21 0.25 9.66 3.73
CA HIS A 21 -0.58 10.42 4.68
C HIS A 21 -1.68 11.27 4.03
N HIS A 22 -1.37 11.90 2.94
CA HIS A 22 -2.32 12.71 2.19
C HIS A 22 -2.58 12.04 0.86
N ALA A 23 -3.14 10.83 0.94
CA ALA A 23 -3.35 10.01 -0.25
C ALA A 23 -4.10 10.79 -1.33
N ASP A 24 -3.41 11.05 -2.42
CA ASP A 24 -3.96 11.76 -3.56
C ASP A 24 -4.64 10.80 -4.54
N VAL A 25 -5.11 11.35 -5.64
CA VAL A 25 -5.79 10.56 -6.68
C VAL A 25 -4.92 9.42 -7.20
N ASP A 26 -3.63 9.68 -7.44
CA ASP A 26 -2.73 8.67 -7.99
C ASP A 26 -2.51 7.50 -7.01
N ALA A 27 -2.31 7.83 -5.73
CA ALA A 27 -2.15 6.79 -4.71
C ALA A 27 -3.41 5.95 -4.55
N VAL A 28 -4.57 6.59 -4.48
CA VAL A 28 -5.86 5.90 -4.36
C VAL A 28 -6.13 5.04 -5.59
N ALA A 29 -5.92 5.59 -6.78
CA ALA A 29 -6.15 4.86 -8.03
C ALA A 29 -5.24 3.64 -8.14
N SER A 30 -3.96 3.76 -7.74
CA SER A 30 -3.02 2.64 -7.74
C SER A 30 -3.47 1.54 -6.77
N ALA A 31 -3.93 1.92 -5.58
CA ALA A 31 -4.42 0.96 -4.60
C ALA A 31 -5.68 0.25 -5.10
N ILE A 32 -6.61 0.98 -5.71
CA ILE A 32 -7.83 0.40 -6.29
C ILE A 32 -7.48 -0.59 -7.41
N ALA A 33 -6.52 -0.24 -8.27
CA ALA A 33 -6.09 -1.12 -9.33
C ALA A 33 -5.56 -2.45 -8.78
N LEU A 34 -4.74 -2.41 -7.74
CA LEU A 34 -4.25 -3.63 -7.10
C LEU A 34 -5.36 -4.41 -6.41
N GLN A 35 -6.30 -3.73 -5.75
CA GLN A 35 -7.42 -4.40 -5.10
C GLN A 35 -8.33 -5.08 -6.10
N THR A 36 -8.43 -4.58 -7.33
CA THR A 36 -9.17 -5.24 -8.39
C THR A 36 -8.60 -6.63 -8.70
N ILE A 37 -7.29 -6.77 -8.58
CA ILE A 37 -6.60 -8.04 -8.80
C ILE A 37 -6.64 -8.92 -7.54
N PHE A 38 -6.47 -8.31 -6.38
CA PHE A 38 -6.42 -8.98 -5.08
C PHE A 38 -7.59 -8.52 -4.22
N GLU A 39 -8.75 -9.12 -4.43
CA GLU A 39 -10.04 -8.65 -3.89
C GLU A 39 -10.10 -8.55 -2.37
N GLU A 40 -9.31 -9.35 -1.67
CA GLU A 40 -9.28 -9.33 -0.20
C GLU A 40 -8.27 -8.34 0.39
N ALA A 41 -7.55 -7.59 -0.46
CA ALA A 41 -6.59 -6.61 0.02
C ALA A 41 -7.29 -5.46 0.77
N VAL A 42 -6.67 -5.00 1.83
CA VAL A 42 -7.15 -3.86 2.61
C VAL A 42 -6.34 -2.63 2.22
N ILE A 43 -7.01 -1.52 1.92
CA ILE A 43 -6.35 -0.26 1.61
C ILE A 43 -6.31 0.61 2.87
N CYS A 44 -5.10 1.04 3.24
CA CYS A 44 -4.88 1.88 4.42
C CYS A 44 -4.15 3.16 4.04
N ALA A 45 -4.76 4.30 4.36
CA ALA A 45 -4.13 5.62 4.24
C ALA A 45 -4.05 6.20 5.65
N PRO A 46 -2.90 6.09 6.34
CA PRO A 46 -2.79 6.62 7.69
C PRO A 46 -3.05 8.13 7.71
N ASP A 47 -3.82 8.58 8.67
CA ASP A 47 -4.21 9.95 8.89
C ASP A 47 -5.36 10.41 7.99
N LYS A 48 -5.18 10.64 6.71
CA LYS A 48 -6.28 11.09 5.86
C LYS A 48 -6.07 10.86 4.36
N VAL A 49 -7.17 11.02 3.63
CA VAL A 49 -7.20 10.92 2.18
C VAL A 49 -7.63 12.27 1.63
N SER A 50 -7.07 12.71 0.50
CA SER A 50 -7.49 13.94 -0.16
C SER A 50 -8.96 13.87 -0.54
N SER A 51 -9.60 15.03 -0.69
CA SER A 51 -11.02 15.07 -1.07
C SER A 51 -11.28 14.42 -2.43
N HIS A 52 -10.35 14.59 -3.37
CA HIS A 52 -10.47 13.95 -4.69
C HIS A 52 -10.24 12.44 -4.61
N GLY A 53 -9.27 12.00 -3.80
CA GLY A 53 -9.04 10.59 -3.56
C GLY A 53 -10.24 9.91 -2.90
N GLN A 54 -10.86 10.58 -1.94
CA GLN A 54 -12.05 10.08 -1.27
C GLN A 54 -13.22 9.90 -2.25
N LYS A 55 -13.40 10.86 -3.15
CA LYS A 55 -14.45 10.76 -4.19
C LYS A 55 -14.25 9.58 -5.12
N ILE A 56 -13.02 9.31 -5.50
CA ILE A 56 -12.70 8.17 -6.35
C ILE A 56 -13.00 6.86 -5.61
N ALA A 57 -12.64 6.77 -4.33
CA ALA A 57 -12.95 5.59 -3.52
C ALA A 57 -14.46 5.39 -3.40
N GLU A 58 -15.21 6.44 -3.11
CA GLU A 58 -16.67 6.38 -3.01
C GLU A 58 -17.32 5.98 -4.34
N PHE A 59 -16.85 6.53 -5.44
CA PHE A 59 -17.35 6.22 -6.77
C PHE A 59 -17.17 4.73 -7.12
N ASN A 60 -16.09 4.13 -6.66
CA ASN A 60 -15.79 2.71 -6.89
C ASN A 60 -16.27 1.80 -5.76
N ASP A 61 -16.99 2.35 -4.79
CA ASP A 61 -17.48 1.60 -3.62
C ASP A 61 -16.34 0.92 -2.85
N ILE A 62 -15.26 1.64 -2.63
CA ILE A 62 -14.05 1.15 -1.97
C ILE A 62 -13.92 1.79 -0.60
N GLU A 63 -13.64 0.97 0.40
CA GLU A 63 -13.34 1.43 1.75
C GLU A 63 -11.84 1.63 1.93
N ILE A 64 -11.46 2.81 2.45
CA ILE A 64 -10.07 3.12 2.82
C ILE A 64 -10.02 3.27 4.33
N VAL A 65 -9.19 2.45 4.98
CA VAL A 65 -8.97 2.51 6.43
C VAL A 65 -7.96 3.62 6.72
N MET A 66 -8.31 4.54 7.62
CA MET A 66 -7.45 5.69 7.94
C MET A 66 -6.64 5.50 9.23
N GLU A 67 -6.77 4.36 9.88
CA GLU A 67 -6.00 4.01 11.06
C GLU A 67 -5.21 2.74 10.78
N ALA A 68 -3.88 2.85 10.81
CA ALA A 68 -3.02 1.72 10.52
C ALA A 68 -2.97 0.75 11.70
N PRO A 69 -3.05 -0.56 11.46
CA PRO A 69 -2.85 -1.54 12.53
C PRO A 69 -1.39 -1.48 13.01
N LYS A 70 -1.15 -1.86 14.25
CA LYS A 70 0.21 -1.90 14.80
C LYS A 70 1.02 -3.05 14.20
N GLU A 71 0.36 -4.16 13.93
CA GLU A 71 0.96 -5.37 13.37
C GLU A 71 0.07 -5.89 12.26
N TRP A 72 0.66 -6.49 11.27
CA TRP A 72 -0.07 -7.09 10.16
C TRP A 72 0.49 -8.47 9.86
N GLU A 73 -0.35 -9.48 9.95
CA GLU A 73 0.00 -10.85 9.56
C GLU A 73 -0.22 -10.98 8.05
N GLY A 74 0.86 -11.08 7.31
CA GLY A 74 0.82 -11.15 5.87
C GLY A 74 1.81 -10.16 5.27
N THR A 75 1.46 -9.61 4.13
CA THR A 75 2.34 -8.72 3.37
C THR A 75 1.79 -7.30 3.39
N VAL A 76 2.68 -6.34 3.65
CA VAL A 76 2.38 -4.90 3.51
C VAL A 76 3.05 -4.42 2.23
N ILE A 77 2.27 -3.80 1.36
CA ILE A 77 2.76 -3.18 0.14
C ILE A 77 2.60 -1.67 0.27
N ALA A 78 3.71 -0.95 0.37
CA ALA A 78 3.70 0.50 0.38
C ALA A 78 3.73 1.01 -1.06
N LEU A 79 2.78 1.85 -1.40
CA LEU A 79 2.61 2.39 -2.75
C LEU A 79 2.98 3.87 -2.78
N ASP A 80 3.77 4.27 -3.76
CA ASP A 80 4.11 5.68 -4.02
C ASP A 80 4.69 6.39 -2.79
N SER A 81 5.55 5.68 -2.05
CA SER A 81 6.15 6.19 -0.82
C SER A 81 7.65 5.88 -0.81
N PRO A 82 8.52 6.88 -1.03
CA PRO A 82 9.96 6.64 -1.12
C PRO A 82 10.61 6.30 0.23
N ASN A 83 9.94 6.59 1.33
CA ASN A 83 10.42 6.25 2.68
C ASN A 83 9.23 6.01 3.62
N PRO A 84 9.45 5.34 4.76
CA PRO A 84 8.35 5.01 5.68
C PRO A 84 7.63 6.22 6.27
N GLU A 85 8.30 7.35 6.37
CA GLU A 85 7.71 8.56 6.96
C GLU A 85 6.51 9.07 6.18
N HIS A 86 6.48 8.83 4.88
CA HIS A 86 5.36 9.25 4.02
C HIS A 86 4.07 8.49 4.30
N CYS A 87 4.16 7.31 4.88
CA CYS A 87 2.99 6.47 5.14
C CYS A 87 2.97 5.91 6.57
N SER A 88 3.71 6.52 7.49
CA SER A 88 3.70 6.05 8.89
C SER A 88 2.39 6.40 9.60
N PRO A 89 1.99 5.63 10.62
CA PRO A 89 2.76 4.51 11.16
C PRO A 89 2.69 3.27 10.26
N VAL A 90 3.86 2.69 10.00
CA VAL A 90 3.96 1.47 9.22
C VAL A 90 3.78 0.27 10.15
N PRO A 91 2.85 -0.65 9.86
CA PRO A 91 2.67 -1.83 10.69
C PRO A 91 3.92 -2.72 10.72
N LYS A 92 4.13 -3.39 11.82
CA LYS A 92 5.13 -4.46 11.88
C LYS A 92 4.64 -5.63 11.05
N THR A 93 5.46 -6.11 10.17
CA THR A 93 5.14 -7.23 9.30
C THR A 93 6.39 -8.05 8.98
N GLU A 94 6.20 -9.32 8.67
CA GLU A 94 7.28 -10.18 8.22
C GLU A 94 7.68 -9.93 6.77
N GLN A 95 6.76 -9.38 5.98
CA GLN A 95 7.02 -9.08 4.58
C GLN A 95 6.60 -7.67 4.21
N MET A 96 7.58 -6.88 3.76
CA MET A 96 7.37 -5.52 3.30
C MET A 96 7.82 -5.41 1.85
N ILE A 97 6.93 -4.88 1.01
CA ILE A 97 7.22 -4.60 -0.39
C ILE A 97 6.96 -3.13 -0.64
N VAL A 98 7.85 -2.48 -1.35
CA VAL A 98 7.67 -1.09 -1.77
C VAL A 98 7.57 -1.03 -3.28
N ILE A 99 6.50 -0.43 -3.78
CA ILE A 99 6.32 -0.15 -5.21
C ILE A 99 6.31 1.36 -5.36
N ASP A 100 7.41 1.90 -5.88
CA ASP A 100 7.60 3.34 -5.96
C ASP A 100 8.49 3.70 -7.16
N HIS A 101 8.29 4.88 -7.71
CA HIS A 101 9.02 5.36 -8.89
C HIS A 101 10.01 6.48 -8.59
N HIS A 102 10.15 6.88 -7.33
CA HIS A 102 11.10 7.91 -6.95
C HIS A 102 12.54 7.42 -7.13
N THR A 103 13.46 8.33 -7.40
CA THR A 103 14.88 7.99 -7.63
C THR A 103 15.61 7.60 -6.37
N LYS A 104 15.15 8.05 -5.21
CA LYS A 104 15.77 7.75 -3.93
C LYS A 104 14.75 7.12 -2.98
N ILE A 105 14.90 5.83 -2.77
CA ILE A 105 14.04 5.04 -1.88
C ILE A 105 14.91 4.59 -0.72
N GLU A 106 14.59 5.02 0.50
CA GLU A 106 15.42 4.74 1.68
C GLU A 106 14.61 4.64 2.97
N GLY A 107 15.26 4.16 4.02
CA GLY A 107 14.66 4.12 5.36
C GLY A 107 13.78 2.92 5.64
N TRP A 108 13.56 2.05 4.66
CA TRP A 108 12.74 0.86 4.85
C TRP A 108 13.52 -0.22 5.61
N PRO A 109 12.80 -1.10 6.36
CA PRO A 109 13.46 -2.18 7.09
C PRO A 109 14.31 -3.07 6.19
N GLU A 110 15.33 -3.67 6.78
CA GLU A 110 16.17 -4.66 6.09
C GLU A 110 15.29 -5.82 5.62
N GLY A 111 15.53 -6.30 4.41
CA GLY A 111 14.73 -7.36 3.81
C GLY A 111 13.50 -6.86 3.06
N THR A 112 13.26 -5.54 3.02
CA THR A 112 12.18 -4.97 2.22
C THR A 112 12.48 -5.15 0.74
N GLU A 113 11.51 -5.67 -0.01
CA GLU A 113 11.63 -5.78 -1.47
C GLU A 113 11.14 -4.50 -2.12
N ILE A 114 11.95 -3.93 -3.01
CA ILE A 114 11.62 -2.71 -3.73
C ILE A 114 11.43 -3.06 -5.21
N ILE A 115 10.28 -2.70 -5.72
CA ILE A 115 9.93 -2.99 -7.11
C ILE A 115 9.85 -1.70 -7.91
#